data_15679255054b5b56c0925d7e790371aa
#
_entry.id   15679255054b5b56c0925d7e790371aa
#
_cell.length_a   1.000
_cell.length_b   1.000
_cell.length_c   1.000
_cell.angle_alpha   90.00
_cell.angle_beta   90.00
_cell.angle_gamma   90.00
#
_symmetry.space_group_name_H-M   'P 1'
#
loop_
_entity.id
_entity.type
_entity.pdbx_description
1 polymer ?
#
loop_
_entity_poly.entity_id
_entity_poly.type
_entity_poly.pdbx_seq_one_letter_code
_entity_poly.pdbx_strand_id
1 'polypeptide(L)'
;RKNRLEKEKEILKQEKEIEVKNTQIKYSKKVHDVVANGLYQTMVEVENQEELDKEKLLDKLEKMYEESRDIAHEDLNEQLEKEFSVKLFEMISSYSSPQQKVLVIGNEQTIWQNVSQNIQSEIFYALRELMINMKKHSQATLVSVKFEKIENILKIKYTDNGLGMGNAENKKLSGIKNTENRIENIGGDINFEKNLQKGLQVNMSIPIH
;
A
#
# COMPACT_ATOMS: atom_id res chain seq x y z
N ARG A 1 1.34 39.72 30.73
CA ARG A 1 1.34 39.32 29.30
C ARG A 1 2.08 38.02 29.07
N LYS A 2 3.26 37.80 29.66
CA LYS A 2 4.08 36.59 29.55
C LYS A 2 3.36 35.34 30.11
N ASN A 3 2.80 35.43 31.32
CA ASN A 3 2.03 34.34 31.95
C ASN A 3 0.76 33.92 31.18
N ARG A 4 0.17 34.83 30.41
CA ARG A 4 -1.02 34.50 29.59
C ARG A 4 -0.62 33.68 28.36
N LEU A 5 0.49 34.05 27.71
CA LEU A 5 1.06 33.35 26.57
C LEU A 5 1.55 31.91 26.95
N GLU A 6 2.09 31.77 28.14
CA GLU A 6 2.52 30.44 28.65
C GLU A 6 1.32 29.54 28.94
N LYS A 7 0.25 30.07 29.53
CA LYS A 7 -1.01 29.33 29.72
C LYS A 7 -1.68 28.93 28.39
N GLU A 8 -1.71 29.83 27.42
CA GLU A 8 -2.27 29.54 26.09
C GLU A 8 -1.47 28.43 25.38
N LYS A 9 -0.15 28.43 25.48
CA LYS A 9 0.72 27.34 24.95
C LYS A 9 0.47 26.01 25.64
N GLU A 10 0.28 26.02 26.96
CA GLU A 10 0.03 24.78 27.72
C GLU A 10 -1.34 24.18 27.39
N ILE A 11 -2.37 25.02 27.22
CA ILE A 11 -3.69 24.57 26.79
C ILE A 11 -3.62 23.97 25.38
N LEU A 12 -2.96 24.63 24.45
CA LEU A 12 -2.81 24.14 23.08
C LEU A 12 -2.06 22.80 23.03
N LYS A 13 -1.07 22.62 23.89
CA LYS A 13 -0.34 21.35 24.03
C LYS A 13 -1.23 20.24 24.56
N GLN A 14 -2.04 20.52 25.60
CA GLN A 14 -2.98 19.55 26.17
C GLN A 14 -4.09 19.17 25.17
N GLU A 15 -4.62 20.15 24.43
CA GLU A 15 -5.60 19.88 23.36
C GLU A 15 -5.02 18.94 22.29
N LYS A 16 -3.79 19.20 21.86
CA LYS A 16 -3.09 18.35 20.88
C LYS A 16 -2.84 16.93 21.42
N GLU A 17 -2.48 16.79 22.69
CA GLU A 17 -2.30 15.48 23.34
C GLU A 17 -3.62 14.69 23.45
N ILE A 18 -4.74 15.39 23.72
CA ILE A 18 -6.06 14.79 23.75
C ILE A 18 -6.51 14.34 22.37
N GLU A 19 -6.27 15.15 21.34
CA GLU A 19 -6.59 14.83 19.95
C GLU A 19 -5.82 13.59 19.48
N VAL A 20 -4.52 13.51 19.76
CA VAL A 20 -3.69 12.32 19.48
C VAL A 20 -4.23 11.08 20.18
N LYS A 21 -4.57 11.16 21.48
CA LYS A 21 -5.15 10.03 22.22
C LYS A 21 -6.49 9.59 21.64
N ASN A 22 -7.36 10.52 21.29
CA ASN A 22 -8.68 10.21 20.70
C ASN A 22 -8.50 9.51 19.33
N THR A 23 -7.55 9.97 18.53
CA THR A 23 -7.20 9.36 17.26
C THR A 23 -6.69 7.93 17.47
N GLN A 24 -5.75 7.69 18.40
CA GLN A 24 -5.25 6.36 18.73
C GLN A 24 -6.38 5.41 19.20
N ILE A 25 -7.29 5.87 20.02
CA ILE A 25 -8.45 5.06 20.46
C ILE A 25 -9.34 4.70 19.29
N LYS A 26 -9.60 5.65 18.37
CA LYS A 26 -10.41 5.42 17.18
C LYS A 26 -9.79 4.34 16.28
N TYR A 27 -8.48 4.42 16.02
CA TYR A 27 -7.76 3.44 15.21
C TYR A 27 -7.66 2.07 15.88
N SER A 28 -7.31 2.03 17.17
CA SER A 28 -7.29 0.78 17.94
C SER A 28 -8.64 0.07 17.88
N LYS A 29 -9.75 0.81 17.97
CA LYS A 29 -11.10 0.27 17.80
C LYS A 29 -11.33 -0.26 16.38
N LYS A 30 -10.92 0.50 15.36
CA LYS A 30 -11.05 0.09 13.94
C LYS A 30 -10.27 -1.19 13.64
N VAL A 31 -9.03 -1.30 14.13
CA VAL A 31 -8.21 -2.53 14.02
C VAL A 31 -8.89 -3.70 14.73
N HIS A 32 -9.35 -3.49 15.96
CA HIS A 32 -10.06 -4.51 16.72
C HIS A 32 -11.32 -4.98 15.99
N ASP A 33 -12.11 -4.07 15.43
CA ASP A 33 -13.33 -4.41 14.72
C ASP A 33 -13.04 -5.21 13.43
N VAL A 34 -12.01 -4.87 12.68
CA VAL A 34 -11.58 -5.62 11.49
C VAL A 34 -11.12 -7.02 11.87
N VAL A 35 -10.25 -7.14 12.88
CA VAL A 35 -9.71 -8.42 13.33
C VAL A 35 -10.79 -9.29 13.97
N ALA A 36 -11.60 -8.74 14.89
CA ALA A 36 -12.64 -9.50 15.59
C ALA A 36 -13.73 -9.99 14.64
N ASN A 37 -14.22 -9.13 13.74
CA ASN A 37 -15.23 -9.51 12.77
C ASN A 37 -14.69 -10.50 11.74
N GLY A 38 -13.48 -10.31 11.26
CA GLY A 38 -12.83 -11.20 10.31
C GLY A 38 -12.58 -12.59 10.90
N LEU A 39 -12.07 -12.67 12.15
CA LEU A 39 -11.89 -13.93 12.87
C LEU A 39 -13.22 -14.62 13.11
N TYR A 40 -14.25 -13.90 13.57
CA TYR A 40 -15.57 -14.46 13.82
C TYR A 40 -16.18 -15.07 12.54
N GLN A 41 -16.13 -14.35 11.42
CA GLN A 41 -16.59 -14.87 10.13
C GLN A 41 -15.80 -16.10 9.68
N THR A 42 -14.50 -16.10 9.91
CA THR A 42 -13.64 -17.23 9.58
C THR A 42 -13.96 -18.46 10.44
N MET A 43 -14.21 -18.26 11.73
CA MET A 43 -14.63 -19.35 12.64
C MET A 43 -15.97 -19.94 12.21
N VAL A 44 -16.97 -19.10 11.89
CA VAL A 44 -18.28 -19.58 11.41
C VAL A 44 -18.18 -20.36 10.10
N GLU A 45 -17.29 -19.94 9.18
CA GLU A 45 -17.06 -20.70 7.95
C GLU A 45 -16.41 -22.07 8.21
N VAL A 46 -15.41 -22.11 9.10
CA VAL A 46 -14.74 -23.37 9.49
C VAL A 46 -15.71 -24.33 10.16
N GLU A 47 -16.63 -23.82 11.00
CA GLU A 47 -17.64 -24.65 11.70
C GLU A 47 -18.71 -25.21 10.73
N ASN A 48 -19.05 -24.49 9.68
CA ASN A 48 -20.15 -24.86 8.77
C ASN A 48 -19.71 -25.57 7.47
N GLN A 49 -18.41 -25.73 7.20
CA GLN A 49 -17.91 -26.41 6.02
C GLN A 49 -17.41 -27.82 6.35
N GLU A 50 -17.97 -28.84 5.69
CA GLU A 50 -17.51 -30.22 5.80
C GLU A 50 -16.13 -30.44 5.15
N GLU A 51 -15.79 -29.68 4.10
CA GLU A 51 -14.45 -29.63 3.50
C GLU A 51 -13.87 -28.23 3.56
N LEU A 52 -12.75 -28.09 4.26
CA LEU A 52 -12.07 -26.79 4.45
C LEU A 52 -11.18 -26.48 3.24
N ASP A 53 -11.53 -25.43 2.49
CA ASP A 53 -10.65 -24.87 1.47
C ASP A 53 -9.54 -24.05 2.15
N LYS A 54 -8.41 -24.72 2.39
CA LYS A 54 -7.26 -24.14 3.11
C LYS A 54 -6.67 -22.92 2.41
N GLU A 55 -6.70 -22.87 1.08
CA GLU A 55 -6.20 -21.72 0.32
C GLU A 55 -7.11 -20.49 0.54
N LYS A 56 -8.42 -20.66 0.42
CA LYS A 56 -9.36 -19.56 0.71
C LYS A 56 -9.28 -19.05 2.14
N LEU A 57 -9.09 -19.97 3.09
CA LEU A 57 -8.94 -19.59 4.49
C LEU A 57 -7.67 -18.76 4.71
N LEU A 58 -6.56 -19.19 4.14
CA LEU A 58 -5.29 -18.46 4.22
C LEU A 58 -5.39 -17.08 3.56
N ASP A 59 -5.98 -16.98 2.37
CA ASP A 59 -6.19 -15.71 1.67
C ASP A 59 -7.03 -14.73 2.50
N LYS A 60 -8.06 -15.25 3.19
CA LYS A 60 -8.93 -14.43 4.05
C LYS A 60 -8.22 -13.93 5.29
N LEU A 61 -7.45 -14.80 5.95
CA LEU A 61 -6.63 -14.45 7.12
C LEU A 61 -5.54 -13.43 6.74
N GLU A 62 -4.91 -13.61 5.60
CA GLU A 62 -3.88 -12.71 5.10
C GLU A 62 -4.45 -11.34 4.76
N LYS A 63 -5.60 -11.28 4.09
CA LYS A 63 -6.31 -10.03 3.83
C LYS A 63 -6.66 -9.28 5.12
N MET A 64 -7.18 -9.98 6.11
CA MET A 64 -7.52 -9.39 7.40
C MET A 64 -6.27 -8.88 8.15
N TYR A 65 -5.17 -9.62 8.10
CA TYR A 65 -3.88 -9.20 8.66
C TYR A 65 -3.38 -7.93 7.97
N GLU A 66 -3.45 -7.87 6.64
CA GLU A 66 -3.04 -6.70 5.87
C GLU A 66 -3.90 -5.47 6.17
N GLU A 67 -5.23 -5.62 6.20
CA GLU A 67 -6.15 -4.54 6.56
C GLU A 67 -5.87 -4.00 7.97
N SER A 68 -5.63 -4.89 8.95
CA SER A 68 -5.31 -4.48 10.33
C SER A 68 -3.97 -3.75 10.42
N ARG A 69 -2.98 -4.20 9.66
CA ARG A 69 -1.65 -3.58 9.59
C ARG A 69 -1.71 -2.21 8.93
N ASP A 70 -2.53 -2.05 7.89
CA ASP A 70 -2.68 -0.77 7.20
C ASP A 70 -3.29 0.29 8.10
N ILE A 71 -4.33 -0.09 8.86
CA ILE A 71 -4.95 0.80 9.85
C ILE A 71 -3.93 1.20 10.93
N ALA A 72 -3.09 0.26 11.40
CA ALA A 72 -2.06 0.55 12.39
C ALA A 72 -0.93 1.43 11.84
N HIS A 73 -0.62 1.32 10.55
CA HIS A 73 0.42 2.14 9.92
C HIS A 73 -0.05 3.55 9.54
N GLU A 74 -1.34 3.77 9.27
CA GLU A 74 -1.90 5.12 9.09
C GLU A 74 -1.59 6.01 10.31
N ASP A 75 -1.65 5.44 11.51
CA ASP A 75 -1.47 6.17 12.78
C ASP A 75 0.00 6.52 13.09
N LEU A 76 0.92 5.61 12.78
CA LEU A 76 2.36 5.84 13.03
C LEU A 76 2.96 6.86 12.05
N ASN A 77 2.33 7.07 10.91
CA ASN A 77 2.83 7.96 9.87
C ASN A 77 2.45 9.44 10.04
N GLU A 78 1.38 9.76 10.78
CA GLU A 78 1.06 11.16 11.13
C GLU A 78 2.02 11.75 12.17
N GLN A 79 2.67 10.91 12.99
CA GLN A 79 3.56 11.37 14.07
C GLN A 79 5.04 11.55 13.66
N LEU A 80 5.45 10.96 12.54
CA LEU A 80 6.78 11.17 11.97
C LEU A 80 6.60 11.84 10.61
N GLU A 81 6.97 13.11 10.49
CA GLU A 81 7.01 13.88 9.22
C GLU A 81 8.02 13.28 8.21
N LYS A 82 7.94 11.97 7.97
CA LYS A 82 8.74 11.36 6.92
C LYS A 82 8.19 11.80 5.56
N GLU A 83 9.07 12.27 4.71
CA GLU A 83 8.74 12.56 3.32
C GLU A 83 8.16 11.33 2.62
N PHE A 84 7.17 11.50 1.78
CA PHE A 84 6.50 10.40 1.09
C PHE A 84 7.47 9.53 0.28
N SER A 85 8.47 10.13 -0.34
CA SER A 85 9.53 9.42 -1.06
C SER A 85 10.26 8.40 -0.18
N VAL A 86 10.53 8.74 1.08
CA VAL A 86 11.19 7.85 2.05
C VAL A 86 10.28 6.70 2.43
N LYS A 87 9.01 6.99 2.76
CA LYS A 87 8.01 5.95 3.10
C LYS A 87 7.85 4.95 1.96
N LEU A 88 7.73 5.45 0.75
CA LEU A 88 7.56 4.64 -0.45
C LEU A 88 8.81 3.77 -0.72
N PHE A 89 10.00 4.36 -0.57
CA PHE A 89 11.26 3.64 -0.71
C PHE A 89 11.39 2.51 0.33
N GLU A 90 11.10 2.78 1.60
CA GLU A 90 11.15 1.80 2.69
C GLU A 90 10.16 0.64 2.41
N MET A 91 8.93 0.95 2.00
CA MET A 91 7.94 -0.07 1.65
C MET A 91 8.40 -0.95 0.50
N ILE A 92 8.82 -0.39 -0.63
CA ILE A 92 9.25 -1.17 -1.81
C ILE A 92 10.50 -1.98 -1.47
N SER A 93 11.48 -1.39 -0.79
CA SER A 93 12.76 -2.03 -0.44
C SER A 93 12.61 -3.15 0.58
N SER A 94 11.54 -3.14 1.40
CA SER A 94 11.26 -4.20 2.38
C SER A 94 11.01 -5.58 1.74
N TYR A 95 10.69 -5.62 0.45
CA TYR A 95 10.54 -6.86 -0.31
C TYR A 95 11.85 -7.42 -0.85
N SER A 96 12.97 -6.72 -0.65
CA SER A 96 14.29 -7.22 -1.05
C SER A 96 14.76 -8.37 -0.14
N SER A 97 15.44 -9.35 -0.71
CA SER A 97 16.03 -10.49 0.01
C SER A 97 17.33 -10.94 -0.69
N PRO A 98 18.12 -11.84 -0.09
CA PRO A 98 19.31 -12.38 -0.76
C PRO A 98 19.05 -13.01 -2.13
N GLN A 99 17.85 -13.54 -2.34
CA GLN A 99 17.42 -14.20 -3.57
C GLN A 99 16.67 -13.29 -4.54
N GLN A 100 16.26 -12.09 -4.07
CA GLN A 100 15.41 -11.18 -4.82
C GLN A 100 15.87 -9.74 -4.65
N LYS A 101 16.39 -9.15 -5.70
CA LYS A 101 16.84 -7.76 -5.71
C LYS A 101 15.73 -6.82 -6.16
N VAL A 102 15.50 -5.77 -5.38
CA VAL A 102 14.53 -4.71 -5.69
C VAL A 102 15.28 -3.40 -5.94
N LEU A 103 15.00 -2.75 -7.06
CA LEU A 103 15.59 -1.47 -7.46
C LEU A 103 14.50 -0.39 -7.50
N VAL A 104 14.75 0.72 -6.84
CA VAL A 104 13.91 1.93 -6.88
C VAL A 104 14.69 3.03 -7.58
N ILE A 105 14.13 3.61 -8.63
CA ILE A 105 14.81 4.57 -9.50
C ILE A 105 13.94 5.82 -9.66
N GLY A 106 14.52 7.00 -9.47
CA GLY A 106 13.83 8.28 -9.70
C GLY A 106 12.80 8.65 -8.64
N ASN A 107 12.81 8.02 -7.47
CA ASN A 107 11.91 8.34 -6.34
C ASN A 107 12.48 9.50 -5.50
N GLU A 108 12.76 10.63 -6.14
CA GLU A 108 13.25 11.82 -5.47
C GLU A 108 12.08 12.63 -4.89
N GLN A 109 12.31 13.32 -3.75
CA GLN A 109 11.27 14.12 -3.12
C GLN A 109 10.69 15.20 -4.04
N THR A 110 11.48 15.70 -4.98
CA THR A 110 11.08 16.73 -5.93
C THR A 110 9.93 16.31 -6.84
N ILE A 111 9.81 15.02 -7.19
CA ILE A 111 8.70 14.54 -8.03
C ILE A 111 7.36 14.51 -7.29
N TRP A 112 7.41 14.44 -5.94
CA TRP A 112 6.23 14.39 -5.07
C TRP A 112 5.75 15.77 -4.62
N GLN A 113 6.49 16.82 -4.94
CA GLN A 113 6.05 18.20 -4.68
C GLN A 113 4.76 18.47 -5.46
N ASN A 114 3.76 19.00 -4.76
CA ASN A 114 2.41 19.30 -5.28
C ASN A 114 1.58 18.07 -5.69
N VAL A 115 2.00 16.85 -5.31
CA VAL A 115 1.16 15.65 -5.43
C VAL A 115 0.27 15.56 -4.19
N SER A 116 -1.06 15.53 -4.37
CA SER A 116 -2.00 15.46 -3.25
C SER A 116 -1.82 14.18 -2.42
N GLN A 117 -2.15 14.25 -1.13
CA GLN A 117 -2.07 13.09 -0.23
C GLN A 117 -2.94 11.92 -0.71
N ASN A 118 -4.09 12.21 -1.31
CA ASN A 118 -4.95 11.17 -1.90
C ASN A 118 -4.22 10.41 -3.02
N ILE A 119 -3.58 11.13 -3.96
CA ILE A 119 -2.81 10.52 -5.05
C ILE A 119 -1.63 9.71 -4.49
N GLN A 120 -0.89 10.26 -3.50
CA GLN A 120 0.21 9.56 -2.84
C GLN A 120 -0.26 8.26 -2.20
N SER A 121 -1.39 8.26 -1.49
CA SER A 121 -1.96 7.08 -0.84
C SER A 121 -2.36 6.01 -1.85
N GLU A 122 -3.07 6.36 -2.92
CA GLU A 122 -3.50 5.38 -3.92
C GLU A 122 -2.30 4.76 -4.67
N ILE A 123 -1.26 5.55 -4.97
CA ILE A 123 0.00 5.05 -5.55
C ILE A 123 0.69 4.08 -4.59
N PHE A 124 0.76 4.44 -3.31
CA PHE A 124 1.39 3.60 -2.29
C PHE A 124 0.72 2.22 -2.21
N TYR A 125 -0.61 2.18 -2.15
CA TYR A 125 -1.36 0.92 -2.07
C TYR A 125 -1.31 0.13 -3.39
N ALA A 126 -1.36 0.81 -4.54
CA ALA A 126 -1.21 0.15 -5.84
C ALA A 126 0.16 -0.54 -5.99
N LEU A 127 1.24 0.16 -5.66
CA LEU A 127 2.60 -0.40 -5.70
C LEU A 127 2.79 -1.52 -4.68
N ARG A 128 2.23 -1.36 -3.48
CA ARG A 128 2.27 -2.40 -2.45
C ARG A 128 1.60 -3.69 -2.91
N GLU A 129 0.43 -3.59 -3.54
CA GLU A 129 -0.28 -4.75 -4.11
C GLU A 129 0.56 -5.44 -5.19
N LEU A 130 1.23 -4.68 -6.06
CA LEU A 130 2.16 -5.24 -7.04
C LEU A 130 3.33 -5.98 -6.39
N MET A 131 3.90 -5.44 -5.30
CA MET A 131 4.99 -6.06 -4.56
C MET A 131 4.54 -7.34 -3.85
N ILE A 132 3.33 -7.37 -3.28
CA ILE A 132 2.72 -8.56 -2.69
C ILE A 132 2.52 -9.63 -3.75
N ASN A 133 1.92 -9.28 -4.88
CA ASN A 133 1.68 -10.20 -6.00
C ASN A 133 2.98 -10.77 -6.56
N MET A 134 4.01 -9.95 -6.67
CA MET A 134 5.35 -10.36 -7.04
C MET A 134 5.90 -11.39 -6.05
N LYS A 135 5.83 -11.12 -4.75
CA LYS A 135 6.34 -12.02 -3.71
C LYS A 135 5.63 -13.36 -3.69
N LYS A 136 4.29 -13.37 -3.88
CA LYS A 136 3.47 -14.59 -3.86
C LYS A 136 3.57 -15.41 -5.13
N HIS A 137 3.71 -14.79 -6.30
CA HIS A 137 3.39 -15.43 -7.57
C HIS A 137 4.48 -15.36 -8.63
N SER A 138 5.40 -14.38 -8.57
CA SER A 138 6.26 -14.14 -9.73
C SER A 138 7.51 -15.01 -9.79
N GLN A 139 8.04 -15.48 -8.65
CA GLN A 139 9.37 -16.12 -8.55
C GLN A 139 10.49 -15.21 -9.16
N ALA A 140 10.29 -13.91 -9.17
CA ALA A 140 11.26 -12.98 -9.70
C ALA A 140 12.51 -12.90 -8.82
N THR A 141 13.65 -12.77 -9.44
CA THR A 141 14.94 -12.50 -8.78
C THR A 141 15.36 -11.03 -8.89
N LEU A 142 14.74 -10.31 -9.83
CA LEU A 142 14.98 -8.88 -10.05
C LEU A 142 13.66 -8.16 -10.28
N VAL A 143 13.45 -7.08 -9.53
CA VAL A 143 12.32 -6.17 -9.67
C VAL A 143 12.84 -4.75 -9.77
N SER A 144 12.23 -3.93 -10.59
CA SER A 144 12.52 -2.50 -10.66
C SER A 144 11.23 -1.67 -10.66
N VAL A 145 11.25 -0.59 -9.91
CA VAL A 145 10.20 0.43 -9.93
C VAL A 145 10.84 1.76 -10.29
N LYS A 146 10.48 2.31 -11.44
CA LYS A 146 11.00 3.57 -11.94
C LYS A 146 9.91 4.64 -11.87
N PHE A 147 10.29 5.82 -11.37
CA PHE A 147 9.45 7.01 -11.29
C PHE A 147 10.01 8.08 -12.22
N GLU A 148 9.14 8.78 -12.92
CA GLU A 148 9.50 9.87 -13.82
C GLU A 148 8.35 10.88 -13.87
N LYS A 149 8.66 12.16 -13.66
CA LYS A 149 7.70 13.25 -13.80
C LYS A 149 7.96 13.98 -15.11
N ILE A 150 6.96 14.01 -15.96
CA ILE A 150 6.99 14.74 -17.22
C ILE A 150 5.85 15.76 -17.20
N GLU A 151 6.20 17.04 -17.09
CA GLU A 151 5.21 18.11 -16.90
C GLU A 151 4.29 17.83 -15.69
N ASN A 152 2.99 17.68 -15.93
CA ASN A 152 1.98 17.38 -14.92
C ASN A 152 1.55 15.90 -14.92
N ILE A 153 2.38 15.01 -15.42
CA ILE A 153 2.12 13.57 -15.43
C ILE A 153 3.23 12.85 -14.67
N LEU A 154 2.85 12.09 -13.67
CA LEU A 154 3.73 11.14 -13.00
C LEU A 154 3.63 9.79 -13.70
N LYS A 155 4.74 9.32 -14.25
CA LYS A 155 4.87 7.99 -14.85
C LYS A 155 5.57 7.06 -13.88
N ILE A 156 4.98 5.89 -13.67
CA ILE A 156 5.53 4.83 -12.83
C ILE A 156 5.62 3.56 -13.66
N LYS A 157 6.80 2.98 -13.72
CA LYS A 157 7.04 1.72 -14.42
C LYS A 157 7.54 0.67 -13.45
N TYR A 158 6.74 -0.35 -13.24
CA TYR A 158 7.12 -1.57 -12.55
C TYR A 158 7.55 -2.62 -13.56
N THR A 159 8.59 -3.38 -13.25
CA THR A 159 9.07 -4.49 -14.09
C THR A 159 9.65 -5.58 -13.23
N ASP A 160 9.28 -6.83 -13.46
CA ASP A 160 9.93 -8.01 -12.89
C ASP A 160 10.37 -9.00 -13.97
N ASN A 161 11.30 -9.90 -13.60
CA ASN A 161 11.79 -10.98 -14.46
C ASN A 161 11.17 -12.34 -14.10
N GLY A 162 10.03 -12.36 -13.44
CA GLY A 162 9.39 -13.58 -12.96
C GLY A 162 8.61 -14.35 -14.03
N LEU A 163 7.61 -15.10 -13.59
CA LEU A 163 6.77 -15.93 -14.47
C LEU A 163 5.79 -15.09 -15.32
N GLY A 164 5.58 -13.80 -14.97
CA GLY A 164 4.59 -12.94 -15.59
C GLY A 164 3.16 -13.33 -15.23
N MET A 165 2.19 -12.74 -15.93
CA MET A 165 0.80 -13.15 -15.84
C MET A 165 0.64 -14.48 -16.57
N GLY A 166 0.67 -15.60 -15.84
CA GLY A 166 0.40 -16.92 -16.41
C GLY A 166 -1.04 -16.99 -16.97
N ASN A 167 -1.35 -18.04 -17.76
CA ASN A 167 -2.67 -18.34 -18.29
C ASN A 167 -3.74 -18.66 -17.21
N ALA A 168 -3.66 -18.03 -16.04
CA ALA A 168 -4.62 -18.21 -14.95
C ALA A 168 -5.92 -17.48 -15.28
N GLU A 169 -6.69 -18.05 -16.17
CA GLU A 169 -8.10 -17.76 -16.32
C GLU A 169 -8.77 -17.91 -14.93
N ASN A 170 -9.35 -16.82 -14.45
CA ASN A 170 -10.34 -16.73 -13.37
C ASN A 170 -9.95 -16.58 -11.88
N LYS A 171 -8.72 -16.77 -11.39
CA LYS A 171 -8.46 -16.61 -9.94
C LYS A 171 -7.51 -15.49 -9.53
N LYS A 172 -6.75 -14.89 -10.44
CA LYS A 172 -5.79 -13.80 -10.14
C LYS A 172 -6.30 -12.38 -10.40
N LEU A 173 -7.56 -12.21 -10.76
CA LEU A 173 -8.10 -10.93 -11.23
C LEU A 173 -8.41 -9.92 -10.10
N SER A 174 -8.57 -10.34 -8.85
CA SER A 174 -8.99 -9.42 -7.78
C SER A 174 -7.93 -8.37 -7.43
N GLY A 175 -6.68 -8.77 -7.23
CA GLY A 175 -5.60 -7.84 -6.90
C GLY A 175 -5.25 -6.90 -8.05
N ILE A 176 -5.22 -7.41 -9.29
CA ILE A 176 -5.00 -6.60 -10.50
C ILE A 176 -6.13 -5.58 -10.64
N LYS A 177 -7.39 -6.03 -10.55
CA LYS A 177 -8.56 -5.15 -10.63
C LYS A 177 -8.60 -4.10 -9.53
N ASN A 178 -8.18 -4.45 -8.32
CA ASN A 178 -8.05 -3.49 -7.23
C ASN A 178 -7.01 -2.42 -7.54
N THR A 179 -5.86 -2.82 -8.11
CA THR A 179 -4.81 -1.90 -8.52
C THR A 179 -5.28 -0.99 -9.67
N GLU A 180 -6.01 -1.53 -10.65
CA GLU A 180 -6.64 -0.77 -11.74
C GLU A 180 -7.60 0.28 -11.18
N ASN A 181 -8.58 -0.14 -10.37
CA ASN A 181 -9.58 0.75 -9.78
C ASN A 181 -8.92 1.89 -8.96
N ARG A 182 -7.84 1.63 -8.22
CA ARG A 182 -7.13 2.64 -7.44
C ARG A 182 -6.53 3.73 -8.32
N ILE A 183 -5.86 3.33 -9.39
CA ILE A 183 -5.23 4.28 -10.33
C ILE A 183 -6.28 5.04 -11.14
N GLU A 184 -7.34 4.39 -11.59
CA GLU A 184 -8.45 5.03 -12.29
C GLU A 184 -9.19 6.04 -11.40
N ASN A 185 -9.39 5.75 -10.11
CA ASN A 185 -10.05 6.64 -9.16
C ASN A 185 -9.31 7.98 -8.94
N ILE A 186 -8.02 8.03 -9.22
CA ILE A 186 -7.22 9.27 -9.19
C ILE A 186 -7.02 9.88 -10.59
N GLY A 187 -7.80 9.43 -11.58
CA GLY A 187 -7.74 9.92 -12.95
C GLY A 187 -6.51 9.43 -13.73
N GLY A 188 -5.84 8.40 -13.23
CA GLY A 188 -4.69 7.79 -13.87
C GLY A 188 -5.05 6.65 -14.81
N ASP A 189 -4.08 6.27 -15.59
CA ASP A 189 -4.12 5.15 -16.54
C ASP A 189 -3.13 4.08 -16.10
N ILE A 190 -3.49 2.80 -16.20
CA ILE A 190 -2.62 1.67 -15.87
C ILE A 190 -2.70 0.59 -16.95
N ASN A 191 -1.57 0.06 -17.35
CA ASN A 191 -1.48 -0.99 -18.36
C ASN A 191 -0.55 -2.10 -17.89
N PHE A 192 -1.01 -3.35 -18.01
CA PHE A 192 -0.28 -4.57 -17.67
C PHE A 192 0.18 -5.25 -18.95
N GLU A 193 1.47 -5.44 -19.09
CA GLU A 193 2.09 -6.01 -20.28
C GLU A 193 3.01 -7.18 -19.92
N LYS A 194 3.14 -8.11 -20.84
CA LYS A 194 4.16 -9.14 -20.76
C LYS A 194 5.52 -8.48 -20.96
N ASN A 195 6.46 -8.64 -20.02
CA ASN A 195 7.80 -8.15 -20.22
C ASN A 195 8.45 -8.86 -21.42
N LEU A 196 9.11 -8.08 -22.31
CA LEU A 196 9.72 -8.60 -23.54
C LEU A 196 10.72 -9.74 -23.31
N GLN A 197 11.43 -9.73 -22.17
CA GLN A 197 12.40 -10.77 -21.86
C GLN A 197 11.80 -11.91 -21.05
N LYS A 198 11.05 -11.64 -20.02
CA LYS A 198 10.28 -12.54 -19.15
C LYS A 198 9.69 -11.70 -18.02
N GLY A 199 8.52 -12.11 -17.48
CA GLY A 199 7.91 -11.49 -16.31
C GLY A 199 6.79 -10.51 -16.65
N LEU A 200 6.51 -9.61 -15.72
CA LEU A 200 5.46 -8.61 -15.80
C LEU A 200 6.06 -7.21 -15.95
N GLN A 201 5.42 -6.39 -16.77
CA GLN A 201 5.61 -4.95 -16.82
C GLN A 201 4.29 -4.25 -16.55
N VAL A 202 4.28 -3.26 -15.67
CA VAL A 202 3.13 -2.41 -15.39
C VAL A 202 3.53 -0.96 -15.63
N ASN A 203 2.78 -0.26 -16.46
CA ASN A 203 2.97 1.16 -16.74
C ASN A 203 1.77 1.93 -16.18
N MET A 204 2.04 2.96 -15.36
CA MET A 204 1.04 3.87 -14.82
C MET A 204 1.34 5.28 -15.28
N SER A 205 0.30 6.04 -15.62
CA SER A 205 0.36 7.46 -15.97
C SER A 205 -0.67 8.21 -15.16
N ILE A 206 -0.25 9.10 -14.26
CA ILE A 206 -1.13 9.72 -13.28
C ILE A 206 -1.02 11.24 -13.43
N PRO A 207 -2.14 11.93 -13.73
CA PRO A 207 -2.15 13.39 -13.77
C PRO A 207 -1.97 13.94 -12.35
N ILE A 208 -1.07 14.92 -12.21
CA ILE A 208 -0.78 15.61 -10.96
C ILE A 208 -1.00 17.10 -11.16
N HIS A 209 -1.91 17.66 -10.37
CA HIS A 209 -2.31 19.07 -10.44
C HIS A 209 -1.91 19.81 -9.17
#